data_b29f88bcddd09b3d565c97ba8a84ca95
#
_entry.id   b29f88bcddd09b3d565c97ba8a84ca95
#
_cell.length_a   1.000
_cell.length_b   1.000
_cell.length_c   1.000
_cell.angle_alpha   90.00
_cell.angle_beta   90.00
_cell.angle_gamma   90.00
#
_symmetry.space_group_name_H-M   'P 1'
#
loop_
_entity.id
_entity.type
_entity.pdbx_description
1 polymer ?
#
loop_
_entity_poly.entity_id
_entity_poly.type
_entity_poly.pdbx_seq_one_letter_code
_entity_poly.pdbx_strand_id
1 'polypeptide(L)'
;MENISTTSDHQNISPDKMSDFDKPAAIFAAVVLGFAGTGVAMGMPLLVGSMADSLGFSEKELGWLASSDMTGLLIGSVITSLFVAKTNRRVLAAIGLLLVILANYFSTQNAELFPLMLSRLSAGIGAGICYSTCTASLAGSHNAARTFSILLFVLVLMNAFIFYIFPIITERWGVNGLFMFYLFEAVPILLILPLLPRHCAQETDEITAVTEADISIDKTKIPETLPRLCLVAVFSFYLLVGAYWAFIERAGVAADLSSTFISGTLTWGQIFSLTGTLLALWLARRFGQSKPLLFALSVMIVTMLILAIRVDATTFVFSIFSFSFFWIFIDVFQLGTLSNIDHSGRYAAMVPACQGAAQAIAPTMAGILLSYQLGYSSVMIMCALATAVALYIYFYVYRELLQVAPDVADSD
;
A
#
# COMPACT_ATOMS: atom_id res chain seq x y z
N MET A 1 -9.87 66.80 -3.46
CA MET A 1 -10.98 65.95 -3.94
C MET A 1 -10.43 65.20 -5.15
N GLU A 2 -9.79 64.08 -4.93
CA GLU A 2 -9.32 63.21 -6.02
C GLU A 2 -9.99 61.85 -5.81
N ASN A 3 -10.74 61.46 -6.83
CA ASN A 3 -11.45 60.20 -6.88
C ASN A 3 -10.48 59.03 -7.09
N ILE A 4 -10.32 58.19 -6.06
CA ILE A 4 -9.70 56.88 -6.22
C ILE A 4 -10.78 55.91 -6.69
N SER A 5 -10.81 55.62 -7.98
CA SER A 5 -11.62 54.55 -8.54
C SER A 5 -10.96 53.23 -8.23
N THR A 6 -11.48 52.47 -7.27
CA THR A 6 -11.19 51.06 -7.05
C THR A 6 -11.84 50.23 -8.15
N THR A 7 -11.08 49.93 -9.20
CA THR A 7 -11.46 48.86 -10.14
C THR A 7 -11.04 47.52 -9.52
N SER A 8 -12.03 46.86 -8.93
CA SER A 8 -11.92 45.42 -8.59
C SER A 8 -12.02 44.64 -9.89
N ASP A 9 -10.87 44.34 -10.47
CA ASP A 9 -10.76 43.31 -11.51
C ASP A 9 -11.00 41.93 -10.87
N HIS A 10 -12.26 41.57 -10.72
CA HIS A 10 -12.64 40.18 -10.63
C HIS A 10 -12.30 39.54 -11.98
N GLN A 11 -11.12 38.92 -12.07
CA GLN A 11 -10.81 38.00 -13.15
C GLN A 11 -11.90 36.92 -13.15
N ASN A 12 -12.84 37.08 -14.07
CA ASN A 12 -13.76 36.04 -14.50
C ASN A 12 -12.91 34.89 -15.08
N ILE A 13 -12.50 33.94 -14.22
CA ILE A 13 -12.01 32.63 -14.66
C ILE A 13 -13.20 31.99 -15.35
N SER A 14 -13.17 31.95 -16.66
CA SER A 14 -14.17 31.30 -17.46
C SER A 14 -14.30 29.85 -17.01
N PRO A 15 -15.53 29.31 -16.83
CA PRO A 15 -15.76 27.94 -16.37
C PRO A 15 -15.33 26.83 -17.32
N ASP A 16 -14.58 27.14 -18.38
CA ASP A 16 -14.52 26.32 -19.57
C ASP A 16 -13.12 25.80 -19.94
N LYS A 17 -12.42 25.18 -19.01
CA LYS A 17 -11.42 24.12 -19.33
C LYS A 17 -11.16 23.29 -18.08
N MET A 18 -12.08 22.37 -17.79
CA MET A 18 -11.79 21.29 -16.86
C MET A 18 -10.53 20.57 -17.34
N SER A 19 -9.50 20.49 -16.49
CA SER A 19 -8.24 19.80 -16.78
C SER A 19 -8.52 18.39 -17.30
N ASP A 20 -7.73 17.88 -18.23
CA ASP A 20 -7.88 16.51 -18.73
C ASP A 20 -7.84 15.48 -17.60
N PHE A 21 -7.23 15.81 -16.47
CA PHE A 21 -7.16 14.99 -15.27
C PHE A 21 -8.43 14.99 -14.41
N ASP A 22 -9.25 16.03 -14.52
CA ASP A 22 -10.48 16.17 -13.72
C ASP A 22 -11.71 15.57 -14.41
N LYS A 23 -11.57 15.13 -15.66
CA LYS A 23 -12.65 14.46 -16.39
C LYS A 23 -13.06 13.19 -15.65
N PRO A 24 -14.35 12.96 -15.37
CA PRO A 24 -14.81 11.74 -14.69
C PRO A 24 -14.32 10.46 -15.35
N ALA A 25 -14.25 10.44 -16.70
CA ALA A 25 -13.72 9.31 -17.46
C ALA A 25 -12.23 9.06 -17.22
N ALA A 26 -11.43 10.12 -17.05
CA ALA A 26 -10.00 10.01 -16.74
C ALA A 26 -9.77 9.48 -15.31
N ILE A 27 -10.53 9.98 -14.34
CA ILE A 27 -10.51 9.50 -12.95
C ILE A 27 -10.93 8.02 -12.92
N PHE A 28 -12.01 7.66 -13.59
CA PHE A 28 -12.47 6.27 -13.69
C PHE A 28 -11.38 5.36 -14.26
N ALA A 29 -10.78 5.73 -15.41
CA ALA A 29 -9.72 4.94 -16.03
C ALA A 29 -8.47 4.79 -15.12
N ALA A 30 -8.09 5.87 -14.41
CA ALA A 30 -6.98 5.82 -13.47
C ALA A 30 -7.29 4.89 -12.28
N VAL A 31 -8.49 4.98 -11.69
CA VAL A 31 -8.90 4.12 -10.55
C VAL A 31 -8.93 2.65 -10.95
N VAL A 32 -9.50 2.32 -12.12
CA VAL A 32 -9.53 0.94 -12.62
C VAL A 32 -8.12 0.42 -12.94
N LEU A 33 -7.23 1.28 -13.46
CA LEU A 33 -5.82 0.93 -13.65
C LEU A 33 -5.12 0.65 -12.31
N GLY A 34 -5.47 1.40 -11.25
CA GLY A 34 -4.98 1.17 -9.89
C GLY A 34 -5.33 -0.21 -9.36
N PHE A 35 -6.49 -0.74 -9.73
CA PHE A 35 -6.90 -2.08 -9.35
C PHE A 35 -5.98 -3.15 -9.97
N ALA A 36 -5.70 -3.11 -11.28
CA ALA A 36 -4.73 -3.99 -11.91
C ALA A 36 -3.32 -3.86 -11.29
N GLY A 37 -2.99 -2.69 -10.77
CA GLY A 37 -1.70 -2.43 -10.12
C GLY A 37 -1.59 -2.94 -8.68
N THR A 38 -2.70 -3.17 -7.97
CA THR A 38 -2.68 -3.60 -6.56
C THR A 38 -3.30 -4.97 -6.32
N GLY A 39 -4.04 -5.52 -7.27
CA GLY A 39 -4.85 -6.72 -7.09
C GLY A 39 -4.07 -7.91 -6.53
N VAL A 40 -2.87 -8.19 -7.08
CA VAL A 40 -2.02 -9.29 -6.59
C VAL A 40 -1.55 -9.04 -5.15
N ALA A 41 -1.08 -7.83 -4.84
CA ALA A 41 -0.63 -7.49 -3.48
C ALA A 41 -1.77 -7.62 -2.46
N MET A 42 -2.96 -7.18 -2.83
CA MET A 42 -4.15 -7.26 -1.99
C MET A 42 -4.67 -8.69 -1.83
N GLY A 43 -4.71 -9.48 -2.91
CA GLY A 43 -5.13 -10.89 -2.90
C GLY A 43 -4.06 -11.88 -2.44
N MET A 44 -2.88 -11.42 -2.01
CA MET A 44 -1.71 -12.26 -1.69
C MET A 44 -2.01 -13.41 -0.74
N PRO A 45 -2.76 -13.29 0.36
CA PRO A 45 -3.03 -14.40 1.26
C PRO A 45 -3.67 -15.60 0.55
N LEU A 46 -4.71 -15.34 -0.22
CA LEU A 46 -5.42 -16.41 -0.95
C LEU A 46 -4.63 -16.92 -2.16
N LEU A 47 -3.81 -16.08 -2.79
CA LEU A 47 -2.94 -16.50 -3.89
C LEU A 47 -1.85 -17.45 -3.38
N VAL A 48 -1.20 -17.12 -2.26
CA VAL A 48 -0.18 -17.97 -1.62
C VAL A 48 -0.81 -19.30 -1.19
N GLY A 49 -1.98 -19.27 -0.54
CA GLY A 49 -2.74 -20.47 -0.17
C GLY A 49 -3.06 -21.35 -1.38
N SER A 50 -3.58 -20.75 -2.44
CA SER A 50 -3.92 -21.49 -3.67
C SER A 50 -2.69 -22.08 -4.37
N MET A 51 -1.53 -21.40 -4.34
CA MET A 51 -0.27 -21.97 -4.85
C MET A 51 0.19 -23.17 -4.00
N ALA A 52 0.05 -23.10 -2.68
CA ALA A 52 0.35 -24.22 -1.78
C ALA A 52 -0.51 -25.45 -2.12
N ASP A 53 -1.82 -25.25 -2.18
CA ASP A 53 -2.79 -26.34 -2.34
C ASP A 53 -2.79 -26.93 -3.77
N SER A 54 -2.56 -26.11 -4.82
CA SER A 54 -2.62 -26.54 -6.21
C SER A 54 -1.29 -27.05 -6.74
N LEU A 55 -0.15 -26.51 -6.28
CA LEU A 55 1.18 -26.80 -6.83
C LEU A 55 2.10 -27.53 -5.83
N GLY A 56 1.69 -27.62 -4.56
CA GLY A 56 2.42 -28.35 -3.53
C GLY A 56 3.76 -27.71 -3.14
N PHE A 57 3.94 -26.41 -3.34
CA PHE A 57 5.15 -25.70 -2.92
C PHE A 57 5.32 -25.67 -1.42
N SER A 58 6.56 -25.82 -0.97
CA SER A 58 6.92 -25.64 0.44
C SER A 58 6.75 -24.18 0.88
N GLU A 59 6.61 -23.95 2.18
CA GLU A 59 6.47 -22.60 2.75
C GLU A 59 7.61 -21.65 2.33
N LYS A 60 8.82 -22.19 2.19
CA LYS A 60 9.99 -21.44 1.71
C LYS A 60 9.82 -20.99 0.25
N GLU A 61 9.35 -21.88 -0.60
CA GLU A 61 9.11 -21.59 -2.03
C GLU A 61 7.97 -20.59 -2.19
N LEU A 62 6.91 -20.72 -1.39
CA LEU A 62 5.81 -19.76 -1.34
C LEU A 62 6.30 -18.37 -0.92
N GLY A 63 7.20 -18.30 0.06
CA GLY A 63 7.85 -17.04 0.45
C GLY A 63 8.63 -16.40 -0.70
N TRP A 64 9.35 -17.20 -1.49
CA TRP A 64 10.07 -16.70 -2.67
C TRP A 64 9.13 -16.21 -3.77
N LEU A 65 8.02 -16.92 -4.03
CA LEU A 65 7.01 -16.53 -5.02
C LEU A 65 6.34 -15.21 -4.63
N ALA A 66 5.89 -15.08 -3.37
CA ALA A 66 5.30 -13.84 -2.86
C ALA A 66 6.28 -12.68 -2.90
N SER A 67 7.54 -12.90 -2.51
CA SER A 67 8.61 -11.91 -2.60
C SER A 67 8.91 -11.50 -4.04
N SER A 68 8.80 -12.42 -5.00
CA SER A 68 9.00 -12.10 -6.42
C SER A 68 7.94 -11.13 -6.94
N ASP A 69 6.66 -11.32 -6.60
CA ASP A 69 5.58 -10.37 -6.93
C ASP A 69 5.85 -8.98 -6.31
N MET A 70 6.17 -8.93 -5.02
CA MET A 70 6.40 -7.65 -4.31
C MET A 70 7.67 -6.94 -4.79
N THR A 71 8.74 -7.70 -5.10
CA THR A 71 9.97 -7.15 -5.70
C THR A 71 9.68 -6.56 -7.07
N GLY A 72 8.90 -7.27 -7.88
CA GLY A 72 8.46 -6.79 -9.19
C GLY A 72 7.67 -5.47 -9.06
N LEU A 73 6.71 -5.42 -8.14
CA LEU A 73 5.90 -4.23 -7.88
C LEU A 73 6.77 -3.03 -7.48
N LEU A 74 7.74 -3.24 -6.60
CA LEU A 74 8.71 -2.20 -6.22
C LEU A 74 9.52 -1.73 -7.43
N ILE A 75 10.11 -2.64 -8.21
CA ILE A 75 10.92 -2.31 -9.39
C ILE A 75 10.09 -1.55 -10.42
N GLY A 76 8.89 -2.03 -10.74
CA GLY A 76 7.99 -1.38 -11.69
C GLY A 76 7.59 0.03 -11.24
N SER A 77 7.30 0.20 -9.95
CA SER A 77 6.98 1.51 -9.36
C SER A 77 8.15 2.49 -9.43
N VAL A 78 9.35 2.04 -9.07
CA VAL A 78 10.56 2.88 -9.11
C VAL A 78 10.89 3.28 -10.56
N ILE A 79 10.87 2.33 -11.49
CA ILE A 79 11.12 2.64 -12.92
C ILE A 79 10.10 3.67 -13.42
N THR A 80 8.82 3.46 -13.11
CA THR A 80 7.76 4.37 -13.57
C THR A 80 7.94 5.77 -13.00
N SER A 81 8.30 5.91 -11.73
CA SER A 81 8.51 7.22 -11.09
C SER A 81 9.58 8.07 -11.79
N LEU A 82 10.58 7.43 -12.39
CA LEU A 82 11.65 8.12 -13.14
C LEU A 82 11.19 8.62 -14.52
N PHE A 83 10.19 8.00 -15.11
CA PHE A 83 9.78 8.25 -16.49
C PHE A 83 8.38 8.84 -16.66
N VAL A 84 7.49 8.73 -15.65
CA VAL A 84 6.07 9.11 -15.78
C VAL A 84 5.83 10.58 -16.11
N ALA A 85 6.75 11.47 -15.70
CA ALA A 85 6.67 12.90 -16.02
C ALA A 85 6.98 13.19 -17.50
N LYS A 86 7.82 12.37 -18.14
CA LYS A 86 8.33 12.60 -19.51
C LYS A 86 7.68 11.69 -20.55
N THR A 87 6.96 10.65 -20.12
CA THR A 87 6.44 9.62 -21.01
C THR A 87 4.91 9.70 -21.08
N ASN A 88 4.36 9.30 -22.23
CA ASN A 88 2.91 9.18 -22.39
C ASN A 88 2.36 8.12 -21.44
N ARG A 89 1.49 8.52 -20.50
CA ARG A 89 0.89 7.66 -19.48
C ARG A 89 0.12 6.48 -20.05
N ARG A 90 -0.51 6.65 -21.23
CA ARG A 90 -1.20 5.56 -21.91
C ARG A 90 -0.25 4.47 -22.37
N VAL A 91 0.95 4.85 -22.82
CA VAL A 91 2.00 3.91 -23.23
C VAL A 91 2.55 3.16 -22.01
N LEU A 92 2.83 3.87 -20.91
CA LEU A 92 3.26 3.23 -19.65
C LEU A 92 2.22 2.24 -19.16
N ALA A 93 0.95 2.65 -19.07
CA ALA A 93 -0.14 1.79 -18.65
C ALA A 93 -0.32 0.57 -19.59
N ALA A 94 -0.18 0.76 -20.91
CA ALA A 94 -0.25 -0.35 -21.86
C ALA A 94 0.89 -1.36 -21.66
N ILE A 95 2.12 -0.89 -21.46
CA ILE A 95 3.27 -1.76 -21.16
C ILE A 95 3.01 -2.53 -19.85
N GLY A 96 2.57 -1.85 -18.78
CA GLY A 96 2.26 -2.48 -17.51
C GLY A 96 1.18 -3.57 -17.65
N LEU A 97 0.06 -3.25 -18.30
CA LEU A 97 -1.04 -4.21 -18.50
C LEU A 97 -0.62 -5.40 -19.39
N LEU A 98 0.14 -5.17 -20.46
CA LEU A 98 0.66 -6.25 -21.29
C LEU A 98 1.59 -7.17 -20.50
N LEU A 99 2.45 -6.64 -19.63
CA LEU A 99 3.27 -7.45 -18.73
C LEU A 99 2.40 -8.26 -17.77
N VAL A 100 1.37 -7.66 -17.15
CA VAL A 100 0.43 -8.37 -16.27
C VAL A 100 -0.26 -9.51 -17.03
N ILE A 101 -0.78 -9.24 -18.24
CA ILE A 101 -1.47 -10.25 -19.07
C ILE A 101 -0.54 -11.39 -19.43
N LEU A 102 0.63 -11.10 -20.01
CA LEU A 102 1.58 -12.11 -20.45
C LEU A 102 2.13 -12.92 -19.27
N ALA A 103 2.50 -12.26 -18.19
CA ALA A 103 3.04 -12.92 -17.01
C ALA A 103 2.02 -13.84 -16.35
N ASN A 104 0.76 -13.44 -16.23
CA ASN A 104 -0.30 -14.30 -15.68
C ASN A 104 -0.61 -15.46 -16.65
N TYR A 105 -0.59 -15.26 -17.97
CA TYR A 105 -0.70 -16.34 -18.92
C TYR A 105 0.44 -17.35 -18.76
N PHE A 106 1.69 -16.91 -18.72
CA PHE A 106 2.83 -17.80 -18.50
C PHE A 106 2.79 -18.48 -17.13
N SER A 107 2.23 -17.84 -16.09
CA SER A 107 2.03 -18.47 -14.78
C SER A 107 1.11 -19.69 -14.87
N THR A 108 0.12 -19.71 -15.75
CA THR A 108 -0.74 -20.89 -15.94
C THR A 108 -0.06 -22.05 -16.67
N GLN A 109 1.04 -21.78 -17.37
CA GLN A 109 1.77 -22.79 -18.14
C GLN A 109 2.93 -23.42 -17.36
N ASN A 110 3.28 -22.87 -16.21
CA ASN A 110 4.46 -23.25 -15.45
C ASN A 110 4.09 -23.69 -14.03
N ALA A 111 4.36 -24.96 -13.72
CA ALA A 111 4.25 -25.52 -12.38
C ALA A 111 5.61 -25.59 -11.66
N GLU A 112 6.71 -25.29 -12.35
CA GLU A 112 8.06 -25.30 -11.78
C GLU A 112 8.37 -23.96 -11.08
N LEU A 113 9.11 -24.03 -9.98
CA LEU A 113 9.38 -22.88 -9.13
C LEU A 113 10.03 -21.70 -9.87
N PHE A 114 11.17 -21.94 -10.54
CA PHE A 114 11.96 -20.87 -11.13
C PHE A 114 11.25 -20.13 -12.28
N PRO A 115 10.64 -20.82 -13.28
CA PRO A 115 9.84 -20.15 -14.31
C PRO A 115 8.63 -19.40 -13.71
N LEU A 116 7.98 -19.96 -12.69
CA LEU A 116 6.87 -19.30 -12.02
C LEU A 116 7.33 -18.03 -11.27
N MET A 117 8.49 -18.08 -10.58
CA MET A 117 9.08 -16.88 -9.93
C MET A 117 9.35 -15.76 -10.94
N LEU A 118 9.90 -16.07 -12.12
CA LEU A 118 10.13 -15.08 -13.18
C LEU A 118 8.82 -14.50 -13.72
N SER A 119 7.80 -15.34 -13.86
CA SER A 119 6.46 -14.89 -14.26
C SER A 119 5.84 -13.97 -13.19
N ARG A 120 5.95 -14.31 -11.90
CA ARG A 120 5.48 -13.50 -10.79
C ARG A 120 6.22 -12.17 -10.69
N LEU A 121 7.56 -12.19 -10.81
CA LEU A 121 8.36 -10.97 -10.87
C LEU A 121 7.90 -10.04 -12.01
N SER A 122 7.68 -10.61 -13.19
CA SER A 122 7.20 -9.86 -14.37
C SER A 122 5.79 -9.30 -14.16
N ALA A 123 4.88 -10.08 -13.57
CA ALA A 123 3.53 -9.63 -13.20
C ALA A 123 3.60 -8.46 -12.21
N GLY A 124 4.47 -8.57 -11.19
CA GLY A 124 4.72 -7.51 -10.22
C GLY A 124 5.25 -6.23 -10.90
N ILE A 125 6.23 -6.33 -11.82
CA ILE A 125 6.73 -5.16 -12.57
C ILE A 125 5.59 -4.49 -13.32
N GLY A 126 4.77 -5.25 -14.02
CA GLY A 126 3.60 -4.72 -14.72
C GLY A 126 2.61 -4.03 -13.79
N ALA A 127 2.31 -4.64 -12.64
CA ALA A 127 1.45 -4.09 -11.60
C ALA A 127 2.01 -2.76 -11.03
N GLY A 128 3.32 -2.71 -10.74
CA GLY A 128 4.00 -1.51 -10.27
C GLY A 128 3.92 -0.35 -11.27
N ILE A 129 4.09 -0.64 -12.57
CA ILE A 129 3.92 0.36 -13.64
C ILE A 129 2.47 0.87 -13.65
N CYS A 130 1.48 -0.01 -13.58
CA CYS A 130 0.07 0.36 -13.56
C CYS A 130 -0.28 1.23 -12.34
N TYR A 131 0.13 0.82 -11.14
CA TYR A 131 -0.15 1.56 -9.91
C TYR A 131 0.49 2.94 -9.89
N SER A 132 1.76 3.04 -10.25
CA SER A 132 2.46 4.34 -10.30
C SER A 132 1.88 5.26 -11.38
N THR A 133 1.45 4.72 -12.52
CA THR A 133 0.78 5.50 -13.56
C THR A 133 -0.61 5.98 -13.09
N CYS A 134 -1.35 5.15 -12.36
CA CYS A 134 -2.61 5.51 -11.70
C CYS A 134 -2.40 6.67 -10.74
N THR A 135 -1.51 6.50 -9.76
CA THR A 135 -1.27 7.51 -8.71
C THR A 135 -0.77 8.83 -9.30
N ALA A 136 0.14 8.79 -10.27
CA ALA A 136 0.59 9.99 -10.98
C ALA A 136 -0.56 10.67 -11.74
N SER A 137 -1.50 9.90 -12.29
CA SER A 137 -2.65 10.47 -13.01
C SER A 137 -3.65 11.14 -12.07
N LEU A 138 -3.89 10.56 -10.88
CA LEU A 138 -4.77 11.15 -9.87
C LEU A 138 -4.14 12.35 -9.17
N ALA A 139 -2.81 12.34 -8.99
CA ALA A 139 -2.08 13.49 -8.44
C ALA A 139 -2.13 14.74 -9.35
N GLY A 140 -2.32 14.55 -10.66
CA GLY A 140 -2.49 15.66 -11.60
C GLY A 140 -3.88 16.31 -11.59
N SER A 141 -4.83 15.81 -10.81
CA SER A 141 -6.18 16.39 -10.64
C SER A 141 -6.11 17.64 -9.77
N HIS A 142 -6.98 18.61 -10.04
CA HIS A 142 -7.13 19.84 -9.24
C HIS A 142 -7.47 19.55 -7.76
N ASN A 143 -8.19 18.44 -7.50
CA ASN A 143 -8.46 17.97 -6.15
C ASN A 143 -7.94 16.55 -5.95
N ALA A 144 -6.61 16.44 -5.86
CA ALA A 144 -5.92 15.17 -5.67
C ALA A 144 -6.43 14.40 -4.43
N ALA A 145 -6.70 15.09 -3.31
CA ALA A 145 -7.20 14.45 -2.10
C ALA A 145 -8.52 13.71 -2.33
N ARG A 146 -9.44 14.30 -3.09
CA ARG A 146 -10.71 13.68 -3.46
C ARG A 146 -10.52 12.46 -4.36
N THR A 147 -9.67 12.57 -5.38
CA THR A 147 -9.44 11.46 -6.33
C THR A 147 -8.72 10.29 -5.68
N PHE A 148 -7.76 10.54 -4.78
CA PHE A 148 -7.14 9.49 -3.96
C PHE A 148 -8.14 8.85 -3.00
N SER A 149 -9.04 9.61 -2.39
CA SER A 149 -10.10 9.05 -1.53
C SER A 149 -11.02 8.11 -2.32
N ILE A 150 -11.37 8.46 -3.55
CA ILE A 150 -12.15 7.60 -4.46
C ILE A 150 -11.36 6.32 -4.77
N LEU A 151 -10.07 6.43 -5.11
CA LEU A 151 -9.20 5.28 -5.36
C LEU A 151 -9.21 4.32 -4.15
N LEU A 152 -8.89 4.83 -2.95
CA LEU A 152 -8.81 4.01 -1.74
C LEU A 152 -10.14 3.32 -1.42
N PHE A 153 -11.26 4.05 -1.54
CA PHE A 153 -12.58 3.47 -1.33
C PHE A 153 -12.88 2.33 -2.31
N VAL A 154 -12.60 2.54 -3.60
CA VAL A 154 -12.81 1.51 -4.63
C VAL A 154 -11.88 0.32 -4.42
N LEU A 155 -10.61 0.55 -4.06
CA LEU A 155 -9.66 -0.53 -3.78
C LEU A 155 -10.11 -1.41 -2.61
N VAL A 156 -10.67 -0.83 -1.54
CA VAL A 156 -11.22 -1.62 -0.42
C VAL A 156 -12.37 -2.50 -0.88
N LEU A 157 -13.31 -1.97 -1.68
CA LEU A 157 -14.44 -2.75 -2.20
C LEU A 157 -13.97 -3.86 -3.15
N MET A 158 -13.01 -3.55 -4.03
CA MET A 158 -12.45 -4.53 -4.95
C MET A 158 -11.68 -5.63 -4.21
N ASN A 159 -10.96 -5.27 -3.16
CA ASN A 159 -10.27 -6.24 -2.33
C ASN A 159 -11.24 -7.16 -1.56
N ALA A 160 -12.31 -6.60 -1.01
CA ALA A 160 -13.39 -7.40 -0.42
C ALA A 160 -14.03 -8.34 -1.46
N PHE A 161 -14.21 -7.88 -2.70
CA PHE A 161 -14.70 -8.70 -3.81
C PHE A 161 -13.72 -9.84 -4.16
N ILE A 162 -12.40 -9.56 -4.21
CA ILE A 162 -11.36 -10.57 -4.43
C ILE A 162 -11.47 -11.68 -3.38
N PHE A 163 -11.53 -11.33 -2.10
CA PHE A 163 -11.63 -12.34 -1.03
C PHE A 163 -12.92 -13.15 -1.07
N TYR A 164 -14.00 -12.56 -1.57
CA TYR A 164 -15.26 -13.28 -1.78
C TYR A 164 -15.21 -14.25 -2.96
N ILE A 165 -14.65 -13.82 -4.10
CA ILE A 165 -14.71 -14.60 -5.35
C ILE A 165 -13.58 -15.64 -5.45
N PHE A 166 -12.41 -15.43 -4.87
CA PHE A 166 -11.24 -16.30 -5.02
C PHE A 166 -11.49 -17.74 -4.55
N PRO A 167 -12.12 -17.99 -3.39
CA PRO A 167 -12.42 -19.37 -3.01
C PRO A 167 -13.29 -20.12 -4.04
N ILE A 168 -14.25 -19.42 -4.64
CA ILE A 168 -15.14 -19.98 -5.67
C ILE A 168 -14.35 -20.34 -6.94
N ILE A 169 -13.39 -19.48 -7.30
CA ILE A 169 -12.52 -19.70 -8.46
C ILE A 169 -11.56 -20.86 -8.18
N THR A 170 -10.92 -20.88 -7.01
CA THR A 170 -9.91 -21.89 -6.67
C THR A 170 -10.51 -23.28 -6.50
N GLU A 171 -11.73 -23.39 -6.00
CA GLU A 171 -12.44 -24.67 -5.90
C GLU A 171 -12.64 -25.33 -7.27
N ARG A 172 -12.84 -24.52 -8.34
CA ARG A 172 -13.11 -25.06 -9.69
C ARG A 172 -11.87 -25.18 -10.58
N TRP A 173 -10.94 -24.25 -10.48
CA TRP A 173 -9.81 -24.11 -11.43
C TRP A 173 -8.44 -24.03 -10.73
N GLY A 174 -8.39 -24.21 -9.41
CA GLY A 174 -7.15 -24.08 -8.64
C GLY A 174 -6.50 -22.71 -8.81
N VAL A 175 -5.20 -22.63 -8.60
CA VAL A 175 -4.42 -21.38 -8.74
C VAL A 175 -4.43 -20.82 -10.18
N ASN A 176 -4.57 -21.67 -11.19
CA ASN A 176 -4.67 -21.23 -12.57
C ASN A 176 -5.88 -20.34 -12.81
N GLY A 177 -6.99 -20.59 -12.08
CA GLY A 177 -8.15 -19.70 -12.09
C GLY A 177 -7.84 -18.30 -11.59
N LEU A 178 -6.98 -18.15 -10.57
CA LEU A 178 -6.57 -16.85 -10.06
C LEU A 178 -5.66 -16.11 -11.06
N PHE A 179 -4.72 -16.82 -11.68
CA PHE A 179 -3.88 -16.23 -12.74
C PHE A 179 -4.73 -15.74 -13.92
N MET A 180 -5.71 -16.54 -14.34
CA MET A 180 -6.66 -16.15 -15.38
C MET A 180 -7.55 -14.99 -14.94
N PHE A 181 -7.96 -14.90 -13.68
CA PHE A 181 -8.71 -13.77 -13.16
C PHE A 181 -7.93 -12.46 -13.35
N TYR A 182 -6.67 -12.40 -12.93
CA TYR A 182 -5.82 -11.21 -13.11
C TYR A 182 -5.57 -10.88 -14.59
N LEU A 183 -5.47 -11.91 -15.46
CA LEU A 183 -5.35 -11.70 -16.89
C LEU A 183 -6.64 -11.08 -17.46
N PHE A 184 -7.80 -11.68 -17.18
CA PHE A 184 -9.07 -11.21 -17.70
C PHE A 184 -9.49 -9.86 -17.12
N GLU A 185 -9.06 -9.52 -15.91
CA GLU A 185 -9.21 -8.19 -15.35
C GLU A 185 -8.43 -7.14 -16.15
N ALA A 186 -7.19 -7.44 -16.52
CA ALA A 186 -6.31 -6.49 -17.20
C ALA A 186 -6.74 -6.22 -18.67
N VAL A 187 -7.36 -7.20 -19.35
CA VAL A 187 -7.76 -7.06 -20.77
C VAL A 187 -8.75 -5.92 -21.01
N PRO A 188 -9.89 -5.80 -20.30
CA PRO A 188 -10.83 -4.68 -20.54
C PRO A 188 -10.21 -3.32 -20.17
N ILE A 189 -9.23 -3.28 -19.27
CA ILE A 189 -8.55 -2.04 -18.92
C ILE A 189 -7.76 -1.48 -20.12
N LEU A 190 -7.22 -2.33 -20.98
CA LEU A 190 -6.58 -1.88 -22.24
C LEU A 190 -7.53 -1.06 -23.12
N LEU A 191 -8.82 -1.42 -23.13
CA LEU A 191 -9.82 -0.73 -23.96
C LEU A 191 -10.16 0.67 -23.46
N ILE A 192 -9.99 0.92 -22.16
CA ILE A 192 -10.28 2.21 -21.53
C ILE A 192 -9.05 3.13 -21.43
N LEU A 193 -7.84 2.66 -21.79
CA LEU A 193 -6.63 3.47 -21.79
C LEU A 193 -6.73 4.81 -22.56
N PRO A 194 -7.48 4.91 -23.66
CA PRO A 194 -7.68 6.20 -24.33
C PRO A 194 -8.31 7.28 -23.45
N LEU A 195 -8.97 6.92 -22.36
CA LEU A 195 -9.55 7.85 -21.39
C LEU A 195 -8.52 8.48 -20.46
N LEU A 196 -7.34 7.84 -20.27
CA LEU A 196 -6.26 8.41 -19.46
C LEU A 196 -5.67 9.67 -20.12
N PRO A 197 -5.22 10.66 -19.33
CA PRO A 197 -4.45 11.80 -19.84
C PRO A 197 -3.15 11.32 -20.52
N ARG A 198 -2.70 12.01 -21.58
CA ARG A 198 -1.49 11.61 -22.31
C ARG A 198 -0.21 12.07 -21.64
N HIS A 199 -0.19 13.31 -21.19
CA HIS A 199 1.02 13.99 -20.67
C HIS A 199 0.82 14.45 -19.23
N CYS A 200 1.90 14.86 -18.59
CA CYS A 200 1.85 15.54 -17.30
C CYS A 200 0.98 16.80 -17.40
N ALA A 201 0.28 17.17 -16.34
CA ALA A 201 -0.21 18.54 -16.23
C ALA A 201 1.02 19.44 -16.39
N GLN A 202 0.97 20.43 -17.27
CA GLN A 202 2.01 21.45 -17.32
C GLN A 202 2.14 22.01 -15.91
N GLU A 203 3.35 21.99 -15.37
CA GLU A 203 3.66 22.75 -14.15
C GLU A 203 3.25 24.20 -14.42
N THR A 204 2.09 24.58 -13.91
CA THR A 204 1.83 25.98 -13.67
C THR A 204 2.74 26.31 -12.49
N ASP A 205 3.69 27.21 -12.71
CA ASP A 205 4.71 27.68 -11.74
C ASP A 205 4.13 28.19 -10.39
N GLU A 206 2.84 28.06 -10.15
CA GLU A 206 2.10 28.50 -8.97
C GLU A 206 2.00 27.48 -7.83
N ILE A 207 2.32 26.18 -8.06
CA ILE A 207 2.14 25.17 -6.98
C ILE A 207 3.28 25.23 -5.95
N THR A 208 4.41 25.81 -6.30
CA THR A 208 5.54 25.98 -5.39
C THR A 208 5.35 27.13 -4.38
N ALA A 209 4.41 28.03 -4.63
CA ALA A 209 4.23 29.24 -3.82
C ALA A 209 3.22 29.11 -2.65
N VAL A 210 2.41 28.06 -2.58
CA VAL A 210 1.35 27.94 -1.56
C VAL A 210 1.80 27.14 -0.34
N THR A 211 2.96 26.48 -0.38
CA THR A 211 3.44 25.65 0.74
C THR A 211 4.38 26.42 1.69
N GLU A 212 4.75 27.67 1.39
CA GLU A 212 5.67 28.45 2.21
C GLU A 212 5.04 29.52 3.12
N ALA A 213 3.75 29.74 3.06
CA ALA A 213 3.06 30.71 3.90
C ALA A 213 2.19 29.98 4.93
N ASP A 214 2.76 29.63 6.03
CA ASP A 214 2.31 29.63 7.42
C ASP A 214 2.90 28.45 8.20
N ILE A 215 3.50 28.85 9.28
CA ILE A 215 4.14 28.18 10.40
C ILE A 215 5.67 28.24 10.29
N SER A 216 6.23 29.35 10.73
CA SER A 216 7.65 29.51 11.04
C SER A 216 8.01 28.74 12.32
N ILE A 217 7.83 27.42 12.33
CA ILE A 217 8.51 26.54 13.27
C ILE A 217 9.96 26.50 12.80
N ASP A 218 10.88 26.87 13.69
CA ASP A 218 12.33 26.83 13.41
C ASP A 218 12.77 25.37 13.27
N LYS A 219 12.40 24.76 12.14
CA LYS A 219 12.68 23.36 11.81
C LYS A 219 14.18 23.09 11.68
N THR A 220 15.00 24.11 11.60
CA THR A 220 16.48 23.98 11.45
C THR A 220 17.16 23.33 12.66
N LYS A 221 16.46 23.21 13.80
CA LYS A 221 16.99 22.57 15.02
C LYS A 221 16.82 21.04 15.05
N ILE A 222 15.99 20.48 14.17
CA ILE A 222 15.71 19.03 14.17
C ILE A 222 16.88 18.28 13.51
N PRO A 223 17.55 17.35 14.21
CA PRO A 223 18.65 16.59 13.62
C PRO A 223 18.17 15.71 12.44
N GLU A 224 18.94 15.69 11.34
CA GLU A 224 18.65 14.83 10.17
C GLU A 224 18.64 13.32 10.49
N THR A 225 19.13 12.91 11.65
CA THR A 225 19.08 11.53 12.11
C THR A 225 17.67 11.07 12.41
N LEU A 226 16.76 11.98 12.87
CA LEU A 226 15.40 11.61 13.22
C LEU A 226 14.56 11.17 12.01
N PRO A 227 14.51 11.91 10.87
CA PRO A 227 13.82 11.42 9.67
C PRO A 227 14.38 10.09 9.15
N ARG A 228 15.70 9.86 9.22
CA ARG A 228 16.32 8.58 8.83
C ARG A 228 15.86 7.44 9.71
N LEU A 229 15.78 7.65 11.03
CA LEU A 229 15.26 6.66 11.97
C LEU A 229 13.79 6.35 11.71
N CYS A 230 12.97 7.35 11.37
CA CYS A 230 11.59 7.11 10.97
C CYS A 230 11.48 6.21 9.74
N LEU A 231 12.35 6.35 8.72
CA LEU A 231 12.36 5.42 7.59
C LEU A 231 12.71 3.98 8.02
N VAL A 232 13.65 3.81 8.95
CA VAL A 232 13.96 2.48 9.51
C VAL A 232 12.75 1.92 10.26
N ALA A 233 12.01 2.75 10.98
CA ALA A 233 10.79 2.33 11.69
C ALA A 233 9.67 1.94 10.71
N VAL A 234 9.49 2.70 9.61
CA VAL A 234 8.56 2.35 8.51
C VAL A 234 8.96 0.99 7.92
N PHE A 235 10.22 0.81 7.56
CA PHE A 235 10.72 -0.46 7.03
C PHE A 235 10.43 -1.61 8.00
N SER A 236 10.73 -1.44 9.29
CA SER A 236 10.53 -2.46 10.31
C SER A 236 9.04 -2.83 10.47
N PHE A 237 8.14 -1.86 10.49
CA PHE A 237 6.70 -2.12 10.54
C PHE A 237 6.22 -2.86 9.29
N TYR A 238 6.72 -2.50 8.12
CA TYR A 238 6.33 -3.13 6.86
C TYR A 238 6.89 -4.55 6.65
N LEU A 239 7.89 -4.95 7.44
CA LEU A 239 8.25 -6.38 7.55
C LEU A 239 7.11 -7.20 8.17
N LEU A 240 6.42 -6.66 9.19
CA LEU A 240 5.19 -7.29 9.70
C LEU A 240 4.15 -7.37 8.59
N VAL A 241 3.87 -6.24 7.90
CA VAL A 241 2.83 -6.19 6.87
C VAL A 241 3.06 -7.26 5.81
N GLY A 242 4.27 -7.35 5.25
CA GLY A 242 4.59 -8.32 4.21
C GLY A 242 4.54 -9.78 4.66
N ALA A 243 5.11 -10.09 5.83
CA ALA A 243 5.18 -11.46 6.35
C ALA A 243 3.82 -11.97 6.82
N TYR A 244 3.11 -11.18 7.63
CA TYR A 244 1.79 -11.53 8.13
C TYR A 244 0.81 -11.72 6.97
N TRP A 245 0.76 -10.74 6.05
CA TRP A 245 -0.19 -10.77 4.94
C TRP A 245 0.03 -11.95 4.00
N ALA A 246 1.27 -12.32 3.71
CA ALA A 246 1.56 -13.45 2.85
C ALA A 246 1.12 -14.80 3.45
N PHE A 247 1.19 -14.97 4.77
CA PHE A 247 1.04 -16.29 5.41
C PHE A 247 -0.16 -16.42 6.35
N ILE A 248 -0.98 -15.37 6.54
CA ILE A 248 -2.10 -15.43 7.49
C ILE A 248 -3.17 -16.45 7.08
N GLU A 249 -3.43 -16.60 5.79
CA GLU A 249 -4.33 -17.63 5.28
C GLU A 249 -3.81 -19.01 5.62
N ARG A 250 -2.53 -19.29 5.35
CA ARG A 250 -1.88 -20.58 5.66
C ARG A 250 -1.88 -20.87 7.16
N ALA A 251 -1.67 -19.86 7.99
CA ALA A 251 -1.78 -20.00 9.44
C ALA A 251 -3.20 -20.39 9.89
N GLY A 252 -4.23 -19.85 9.22
CA GLY A 252 -5.63 -20.23 9.45
C GLY A 252 -5.91 -21.68 9.03
N VAL A 253 -5.44 -22.09 7.85
CA VAL A 253 -5.59 -23.48 7.37
C VAL A 253 -4.87 -24.46 8.29
N ALA A 254 -3.66 -24.14 8.74
CA ALA A 254 -2.90 -24.96 9.69
C ALA A 254 -3.58 -25.07 11.08
N ALA A 255 -4.52 -24.18 11.40
CA ALA A 255 -5.36 -24.22 12.60
C ALA A 255 -6.74 -24.84 12.35
N ASP A 256 -6.90 -25.61 11.26
CA ASP A 256 -8.13 -26.29 10.85
C ASP A 256 -9.34 -25.34 10.61
N LEU A 257 -9.09 -24.06 10.29
CA LEU A 257 -10.15 -23.14 9.91
C LEU A 257 -10.56 -23.37 8.45
N SER A 258 -11.87 -23.36 8.18
CA SER A 258 -12.38 -23.56 6.81
C SER A 258 -12.04 -22.38 5.89
N SER A 259 -11.78 -22.66 4.61
CA SER A 259 -11.48 -21.62 3.59
C SER A 259 -12.59 -20.58 3.50
N THR A 260 -13.86 -20.97 3.67
CA THR A 260 -15.02 -20.05 3.70
C THR A 260 -14.96 -19.11 4.90
N PHE A 261 -14.55 -19.61 6.08
CA PHE A 261 -14.40 -18.79 7.27
C PHE A 261 -13.24 -17.80 7.11
N ILE A 262 -12.09 -18.27 6.63
CA ILE A 262 -10.90 -17.45 6.40
C ILE A 262 -11.22 -16.31 5.42
N SER A 263 -11.74 -16.64 4.24
CA SER A 263 -12.05 -15.66 3.20
C SER A 263 -13.15 -14.68 3.61
N GLY A 264 -14.19 -15.16 4.31
CA GLY A 264 -15.23 -14.32 4.89
C GLY A 264 -14.66 -13.33 5.91
N THR A 265 -13.76 -13.78 6.79
CA THR A 265 -13.10 -12.93 7.77
C THR A 265 -12.22 -11.87 7.08
N LEU A 266 -11.44 -12.24 6.05
CA LEU A 266 -10.63 -11.31 5.26
C LEU A 266 -11.53 -10.28 4.55
N THR A 267 -12.66 -10.71 3.96
CA THR A 267 -13.63 -9.81 3.31
C THR A 267 -14.14 -8.73 4.27
N TRP A 268 -14.64 -9.14 5.43
CA TRP A 268 -15.17 -8.20 6.43
C TRP A 268 -14.07 -7.34 7.06
N GLY A 269 -12.87 -7.88 7.25
CA GLY A 269 -11.70 -7.14 7.71
C GLY A 269 -11.36 -5.97 6.77
N GLN A 270 -11.42 -6.19 5.45
CA GLN A 270 -11.19 -5.12 4.48
C GLN A 270 -12.23 -4.01 4.57
N ILE A 271 -13.52 -4.36 4.67
CA ILE A 271 -14.57 -3.36 4.85
C ILE A 271 -14.36 -2.58 6.15
N PHE A 272 -13.96 -3.27 7.21
CA PHE A 272 -13.69 -2.65 8.52
C PHE A 272 -12.49 -1.69 8.49
N SER A 273 -11.52 -1.86 7.59
CA SER A 273 -10.35 -0.99 7.46
C SER A 273 -10.71 0.49 7.21
N LEU A 274 -11.86 0.75 6.57
CA LEU A 274 -12.38 2.11 6.36
C LEU A 274 -12.59 2.88 7.67
N THR A 275 -12.97 2.18 8.74
CA THR A 275 -13.16 2.79 10.06
C THR A 275 -11.84 3.27 10.67
N GLY A 276 -10.73 2.55 10.39
CA GLY A 276 -9.38 2.93 10.83
C GLY A 276 -8.93 4.26 10.24
N THR A 277 -9.16 4.47 8.95
CA THR A 277 -8.83 5.73 8.28
C THR A 277 -9.60 6.92 8.86
N LEU A 278 -10.91 6.75 9.05
CA LEU A 278 -11.76 7.82 9.61
C LEU A 278 -11.36 8.18 11.03
N LEU A 279 -11.06 7.17 11.85
CA LEU A 279 -10.62 7.40 13.22
C LEU A 279 -9.23 8.05 13.27
N ALA A 280 -8.31 7.67 12.38
CA ALA A 280 -6.98 8.25 12.31
C ALA A 280 -7.05 9.77 12.10
N LEU A 281 -7.85 10.22 11.12
CA LEU A 281 -8.04 11.64 10.83
C LEU A 281 -8.65 12.43 12.01
N TRP A 282 -9.54 11.79 12.77
CA TRP A 282 -10.15 12.44 13.96
C TRP A 282 -9.18 12.50 15.14
N LEU A 283 -8.42 11.42 15.39
CA LEU A 283 -7.46 11.36 16.50
C LEU A 283 -6.25 12.27 16.25
N ALA A 284 -5.76 12.38 15.02
CA ALA A 284 -4.65 13.24 14.66
C ALA A 284 -4.92 14.68 15.16
N ARG A 285 -6.09 15.23 14.81
CA ARG A 285 -6.52 16.57 15.23
C ARG A 285 -6.66 16.76 16.75
N ARG A 286 -6.83 15.69 17.52
CA ARG A 286 -7.12 15.79 18.96
C ARG A 286 -5.93 15.47 19.85
N PHE A 287 -5.07 14.56 19.44
CA PHE A 287 -3.99 14.00 20.26
C PHE A 287 -2.61 14.13 19.62
N GLY A 288 -2.51 14.79 18.45
CA GLY A 288 -1.30 14.87 17.66
C GLY A 288 -0.90 13.54 17.01
N GLN A 289 0.31 13.49 16.46
CA GLN A 289 0.78 12.34 15.68
C GLN A 289 1.37 11.21 16.54
N SER A 290 2.13 11.55 17.57
CA SER A 290 3.00 10.59 18.26
C SER A 290 2.26 9.59 19.16
N LYS A 291 1.32 10.07 20.01
CA LYS A 291 0.62 9.23 20.99
C LYS A 291 -0.26 8.15 20.36
N PRO A 292 -1.10 8.48 19.35
CA PRO A 292 -1.89 7.45 18.64
C PRO A 292 -1.03 6.43 17.91
N LEU A 293 0.12 6.85 17.33
CA LEU A 293 1.06 5.96 16.67
C LEU A 293 1.65 4.93 17.63
N LEU A 294 2.17 5.38 18.78
CA LEU A 294 2.75 4.49 19.80
C LEU A 294 1.70 3.51 20.34
N PHE A 295 0.47 3.98 20.57
CA PHE A 295 -0.63 3.12 20.98
C PHE A 295 -0.94 2.05 19.92
N ALA A 296 -1.08 2.43 18.65
CA ALA A 296 -1.41 1.52 17.56
C ALA A 296 -0.33 0.46 17.35
N LEU A 297 0.95 0.84 17.37
CA LEU A 297 2.08 -0.10 17.30
C LEU A 297 2.07 -1.09 18.48
N SER A 298 1.76 -0.61 19.70
CA SER A 298 1.65 -1.48 20.88
C SER A 298 0.52 -2.50 20.73
N VAL A 299 -0.65 -2.09 20.23
CA VAL A 299 -1.76 -3.00 19.95
C VAL A 299 -1.37 -4.04 18.89
N MET A 300 -0.66 -3.64 17.83
CA MET A 300 -0.19 -4.58 16.81
C MET A 300 0.79 -5.62 17.38
N ILE A 301 1.70 -5.24 18.26
CA ILE A 301 2.60 -6.18 18.95
C ILE A 301 1.77 -7.19 19.75
N VAL A 302 0.82 -6.72 20.56
CA VAL A 302 -0.06 -7.59 21.37
C VAL A 302 -0.86 -8.54 20.47
N THR A 303 -1.39 -8.04 19.36
CA THR A 303 -2.13 -8.84 18.36
C THR A 303 -1.25 -9.98 17.81
N MET A 304 -0.02 -9.68 17.41
CA MET A 304 0.91 -10.69 16.91
C MET A 304 1.30 -11.71 17.99
N LEU A 305 1.51 -11.28 19.23
CA LEU A 305 1.83 -12.17 20.35
C LEU A 305 0.66 -13.09 20.70
N ILE A 306 -0.58 -12.60 20.70
CA ILE A 306 -1.77 -13.43 20.89
C ILE A 306 -1.82 -14.53 19.82
N LEU A 307 -1.60 -14.16 18.57
CA LEU A 307 -1.62 -15.12 17.45
C LEU A 307 -0.44 -16.12 17.53
N ALA A 308 0.72 -15.68 18.05
CA ALA A 308 1.87 -16.56 18.25
C ALA A 308 1.62 -17.62 19.32
N ILE A 309 0.80 -17.30 20.33
CA ILE A 309 0.43 -18.26 21.41
C ILE A 309 -0.55 -19.30 20.86
N ARG A 310 -1.58 -18.84 20.14
CA ARG A 310 -2.62 -19.72 19.62
C ARG A 310 -3.32 -19.09 18.42
N VAL A 311 -3.50 -19.90 17.37
CA VAL A 311 -4.36 -19.57 16.24
C VAL A 311 -5.65 -20.40 16.38
N ASP A 312 -6.77 -19.73 16.58
CA ASP A 312 -8.11 -20.29 16.56
C ASP A 312 -9.10 -19.28 15.91
N ALA A 313 -10.35 -19.64 15.76
CA ALA A 313 -11.34 -18.80 15.11
C ALA A 313 -11.42 -17.37 15.72
N THR A 314 -11.35 -17.27 17.05
CA THR A 314 -11.47 -15.98 17.76
C THR A 314 -10.23 -15.12 17.56
N THR A 315 -9.04 -15.68 17.78
CA THR A 315 -7.76 -14.96 17.63
C THR A 315 -7.49 -14.62 16.17
N PHE A 316 -7.91 -15.46 15.24
CA PHE A 316 -7.84 -15.20 13.81
C PHE A 316 -8.70 -13.99 13.42
N VAL A 317 -9.99 -13.96 13.78
CA VAL A 317 -10.87 -12.81 13.54
C VAL A 317 -10.31 -11.55 14.18
N PHE A 318 -9.92 -11.62 15.47
CA PHE A 318 -9.32 -10.48 16.16
C PHE A 318 -8.09 -9.93 15.42
N SER A 319 -7.20 -10.83 14.95
CA SER A 319 -5.99 -10.41 14.26
C SER A 319 -6.26 -9.74 12.90
N ILE A 320 -7.19 -10.29 12.10
CA ILE A 320 -7.56 -9.72 10.80
C ILE A 320 -8.19 -8.33 10.97
N PHE A 321 -9.13 -8.19 11.91
CA PHE A 321 -9.77 -6.90 12.14
C PHE A 321 -8.80 -5.86 12.72
N SER A 322 -7.95 -6.27 13.68
CA SER A 322 -6.90 -5.39 14.23
C SER A 322 -5.89 -4.99 13.15
N PHE A 323 -5.40 -5.94 12.35
CA PHE A 323 -4.46 -5.66 11.27
C PHE A 323 -5.06 -4.71 10.24
N SER A 324 -6.25 -5.01 9.72
CA SER A 324 -6.92 -4.20 8.70
C SER A 324 -7.20 -2.77 9.18
N PHE A 325 -7.58 -2.61 10.45
CA PHE A 325 -7.80 -1.31 11.06
C PHE A 325 -6.49 -0.53 11.27
N PHE A 326 -5.51 -1.15 11.94
CA PHE A 326 -4.30 -0.45 12.35
C PHE A 326 -3.26 -0.29 11.25
N TRP A 327 -3.28 -1.08 10.19
CA TRP A 327 -2.34 -0.90 9.08
C TRP A 327 -2.47 0.51 8.48
N ILE A 328 -3.65 0.87 7.98
CA ILE A 328 -3.87 2.20 7.38
C ILE A 328 -3.78 3.31 8.44
N PHE A 329 -4.27 3.03 9.66
CA PHE A 329 -4.15 3.93 10.78
C PHE A 329 -2.68 4.31 11.07
N ILE A 330 -1.80 3.33 11.19
CA ILE A 330 -0.37 3.53 11.44
C ILE A 330 0.28 4.29 10.28
N ASP A 331 -0.06 3.98 9.03
CA ASP A 331 0.49 4.67 7.85
C ASP A 331 0.23 6.18 7.88
N VAL A 332 -0.99 6.58 8.23
CA VAL A 332 -1.35 8.00 8.35
C VAL A 332 -0.43 8.70 9.36
N PHE A 333 -0.23 8.10 10.52
CA PHE A 333 0.60 8.68 11.58
C PHE A 333 2.11 8.60 11.30
N GLN A 334 2.58 7.54 10.65
CA GLN A 334 3.99 7.42 10.23
C GLN A 334 4.34 8.52 9.22
N LEU A 335 3.48 8.70 8.22
CA LEU A 335 3.69 9.71 7.18
C LEU A 335 3.55 11.13 7.77
N GLY A 336 2.55 11.35 8.63
CA GLY A 336 2.36 12.62 9.33
C GLY A 336 3.58 12.99 10.19
N THR A 337 4.04 12.07 11.05
CA THR A 337 5.25 12.29 11.87
C THR A 337 6.46 12.64 11.01
N LEU A 338 6.68 11.88 9.93
CA LEU A 338 7.83 12.12 9.06
C LEU A 338 7.72 13.47 8.32
N SER A 339 6.53 13.82 7.81
CA SER A 339 6.29 15.11 7.14
C SER A 339 6.53 16.31 8.05
N ASN A 340 6.24 16.17 9.35
CA ASN A 340 6.44 17.25 10.33
C ASN A 340 7.93 17.50 10.63
N ILE A 341 8.79 16.49 10.51
CA ILE A 341 10.22 16.58 10.83
C ILE A 341 11.14 16.62 9.60
N ASP A 342 10.63 16.30 8.41
CA ASP A 342 11.39 16.35 7.16
C ASP A 342 11.35 17.74 6.54
N HIS A 343 12.46 18.48 6.62
CA HIS A 343 12.56 19.82 6.07
C HIS A 343 12.66 19.83 4.54
N SER A 344 13.19 18.75 3.98
CA SER A 344 13.52 18.65 2.55
C SER A 344 12.43 17.98 1.72
N GLY A 345 11.45 17.32 2.38
CA GLY A 345 10.50 16.42 1.73
C GLY A 345 11.14 15.15 1.14
N ARG A 346 12.46 15.03 1.23
CA ARG A 346 13.23 13.91 0.64
C ARG A 346 12.93 12.59 1.32
N TYR A 347 12.86 12.59 2.65
CA TYR A 347 12.62 11.38 3.43
C TYR A 347 11.18 10.92 3.30
N ALA A 348 10.22 11.85 3.28
CA ALA A 348 8.81 11.55 3.01
C ALA A 348 8.63 10.90 1.63
N ALA A 349 9.33 11.39 0.61
CA ALA A 349 9.31 10.80 -0.73
C ALA A 349 9.92 9.38 -0.79
N MET A 350 10.76 8.99 0.18
CA MET A 350 11.35 7.65 0.25
C MET A 350 10.44 6.62 0.95
N VAL A 351 9.37 7.03 1.62
CA VAL A 351 8.48 6.13 2.37
C VAL A 351 7.95 4.98 1.50
N PRO A 352 7.36 5.21 0.31
CA PRO A 352 6.85 4.11 -0.52
C PRO A 352 7.94 3.11 -0.93
N ALA A 353 9.16 3.58 -1.17
CA ALA A 353 10.28 2.69 -1.50
C ALA A 353 10.70 1.83 -0.29
N CYS A 354 10.71 2.40 0.92
CA CYS A 354 10.98 1.65 2.15
C CYS A 354 9.90 0.60 2.45
N GLN A 355 8.64 0.97 2.29
CA GLN A 355 7.50 0.08 2.43
C GLN A 355 7.58 -1.08 1.44
N GLY A 356 7.79 -0.78 0.16
CA GLY A 356 7.91 -1.78 -0.89
C GLY A 356 9.10 -2.72 -0.68
N ALA A 357 10.26 -2.19 -0.25
CA ALA A 357 11.45 -3.00 0.03
C ALA A 357 11.22 -3.98 1.19
N ALA A 358 10.57 -3.54 2.27
CA ALA A 358 10.22 -4.41 3.39
C ALA A 358 9.24 -5.51 2.96
N GLN A 359 8.19 -5.17 2.22
CA GLN A 359 7.23 -6.14 1.70
C GLN A 359 7.85 -7.13 0.70
N ALA A 360 8.85 -6.71 -0.07
CA ALA A 360 9.57 -7.59 -0.99
C ALA A 360 10.42 -8.65 -0.24
N ILE A 361 10.95 -8.31 0.92
CA ILE A 361 11.85 -9.19 1.69
C ILE A 361 11.08 -10.06 2.69
N ALA A 362 10.04 -9.52 3.30
CA ALA A 362 9.34 -10.12 4.43
C ALA A 362 8.76 -11.53 4.16
N PRO A 363 8.11 -11.83 3.02
CA PRO A 363 7.61 -13.17 2.76
C PRO A 363 8.73 -14.21 2.67
N THR A 364 9.88 -13.86 2.07
CA THR A 364 11.06 -14.75 2.04
C THR A 364 11.57 -15.03 3.45
N MET A 365 11.66 -14.01 4.32
CA MET A 365 12.07 -14.21 5.71
C MET A 365 11.11 -15.14 6.46
N ALA A 366 9.81 -14.94 6.30
CA ALA A 366 8.79 -15.81 6.90
C ALA A 366 8.89 -17.25 6.37
N GLY A 367 9.01 -17.45 5.06
CA GLY A 367 9.15 -18.77 4.45
C GLY A 367 10.43 -19.51 4.92
N ILE A 368 11.55 -18.79 5.11
CA ILE A 368 12.76 -19.37 5.67
C ILE A 368 12.52 -19.82 7.12
N LEU A 369 11.88 -19.00 7.96
CA LEU A 369 11.56 -19.41 9.35
C LEU A 369 10.69 -20.66 9.37
N LEU A 370 9.68 -20.74 8.51
CA LEU A 370 8.79 -21.90 8.42
C LEU A 370 9.55 -23.15 7.96
N SER A 371 10.56 -23.01 7.09
CA SER A 371 11.38 -24.15 6.64
C SER A 371 12.18 -24.83 7.76
N TYR A 372 12.41 -24.15 8.87
CA TYR A 372 13.00 -24.75 10.08
C TYR A 372 11.97 -25.47 10.98
N GLN A 373 10.75 -25.66 10.50
CA GLN A 373 9.65 -26.31 11.23
C GLN A 373 9.27 -25.62 12.57
N LEU A 374 9.53 -24.33 12.66
CA LEU A 374 9.20 -23.54 13.85
C LEU A 374 7.72 -23.14 13.93
N GLY A 375 6.93 -23.51 12.92
CA GLY A 375 5.50 -23.19 12.82
C GLY A 375 5.20 -21.70 12.62
N TYR A 376 3.93 -21.37 12.38
CA TYR A 376 3.48 -20.00 12.12
C TYR A 376 3.68 -19.05 13.32
N SER A 377 3.79 -19.60 14.56
CA SER A 377 4.14 -18.81 15.75
C SER A 377 5.46 -18.06 15.58
N SER A 378 6.44 -18.66 14.90
CA SER A 378 7.75 -18.01 14.66
C SER A 378 7.62 -16.78 13.76
N VAL A 379 6.75 -16.85 12.75
CA VAL A 379 6.44 -15.71 11.87
C VAL A 379 5.76 -14.59 12.66
N MET A 380 4.79 -14.93 13.53
CA MET A 380 4.10 -13.94 14.36
C MET A 380 5.04 -13.28 15.36
N ILE A 381 5.98 -14.05 15.95
CA ILE A 381 7.03 -13.50 16.83
C ILE A 381 7.95 -12.56 16.03
N MET A 382 8.38 -12.95 14.84
CA MET A 382 9.17 -12.08 13.96
C MET A 382 8.44 -10.76 13.67
N CYS A 383 7.15 -10.82 13.36
CA CYS A 383 6.30 -9.66 13.14
C CYS A 383 6.21 -8.78 14.39
N ALA A 384 6.02 -9.37 15.57
CA ALA A 384 5.99 -8.66 16.85
C ALA A 384 7.33 -7.95 17.13
N LEU A 385 8.46 -8.64 16.91
CA LEU A 385 9.80 -8.07 17.11
C LEU A 385 10.07 -6.91 16.12
N ALA A 386 9.73 -7.07 14.85
CA ALA A 386 9.88 -6.01 13.86
C ALA A 386 9.04 -4.77 14.23
N THR A 387 7.81 -4.98 14.69
CA THR A 387 6.95 -3.88 15.18
C THR A 387 7.48 -3.26 16.47
N ALA A 388 8.09 -4.06 17.36
CA ALA A 388 8.71 -3.54 18.58
C ALA A 388 9.93 -2.64 18.29
N VAL A 389 10.72 -2.97 17.25
CA VAL A 389 11.78 -2.08 16.74
C VAL A 389 11.19 -0.75 16.27
N ALA A 390 10.12 -0.79 15.49
CA ALA A 390 9.44 0.43 15.04
C ALA A 390 8.90 1.25 16.23
N LEU A 391 8.26 0.60 17.20
CA LEU A 391 7.77 1.24 18.43
C LEU A 391 8.89 1.92 19.22
N TYR A 392 10.02 1.22 19.41
CA TYR A 392 11.18 1.76 20.11
C TYR A 392 11.74 3.01 19.41
N ILE A 393 11.88 2.94 18.09
CA ILE A 393 12.39 4.08 17.29
C ILE A 393 11.44 5.28 17.40
N TYR A 394 10.12 5.08 17.20
CA TYR A 394 9.16 6.18 17.33
C TYR A 394 9.07 6.74 18.75
N PHE A 395 9.22 5.91 19.77
CA PHE A 395 9.30 6.37 21.15
C PHE A 395 10.57 7.23 21.39
N TYR A 396 11.71 6.81 20.84
CA TYR A 396 12.95 7.58 20.88
C TYR A 396 12.79 8.92 20.14
N VAL A 397 12.28 8.90 18.92
CA VAL A 397 12.02 10.11 18.12
C VAL A 397 11.09 11.08 18.87
N TYR A 398 10.01 10.57 19.46
CA TYR A 398 9.09 11.38 20.26
C TYR A 398 9.77 12.05 21.46
N ARG A 399 10.61 11.31 22.18
CA ARG A 399 11.36 11.86 23.32
C ARG A 399 12.35 12.94 22.90
N GLU A 400 13.06 12.75 21.80
CA GLU A 400 14.00 13.75 21.27
C GLU A 400 13.24 15.01 20.80
N LEU A 401 12.11 14.84 20.11
CA LEU A 401 11.27 15.96 19.68
C LEU A 401 10.75 16.79 20.85
N LEU A 402 10.35 16.16 21.95
CA LEU A 402 9.93 16.88 23.17
C LEU A 402 11.02 17.79 23.75
N GLN A 403 12.31 17.48 23.50
CA GLN A 403 13.44 18.27 23.98
C GLN A 403 13.83 19.38 23.00
N VAL A 404 13.79 19.09 21.70
CA VAL A 404 14.32 19.98 20.65
C VAL A 404 13.23 20.87 20.04
N ALA A 405 12.02 20.31 19.85
CA ALA A 405 10.89 21.00 19.21
C ALA A 405 9.56 20.46 19.76
N PRO A 406 9.18 20.82 21.01
CA PRO A 406 7.99 20.28 21.65
C PRO A 406 6.70 20.57 20.87
N ASP A 407 6.64 21.72 20.20
CA ASP A 407 5.49 22.09 19.35
C ASP A 407 5.30 21.16 18.15
N VAL A 408 6.37 20.52 17.65
CA VAL A 408 6.33 19.54 16.56
C VAL A 408 5.97 18.14 17.07
N ALA A 409 6.36 17.81 18.30
CA ALA A 409 6.13 16.50 18.88
C ALA A 409 4.64 16.15 19.04
N ASP A 410 3.82 17.13 19.31
CA ASP A 410 2.36 17.02 19.50
C ASP A 410 1.56 17.81 18.42
N SER A 411 2.21 18.25 17.32
CA SER A 411 1.52 18.93 16.20
C SER A 411 0.57 18.01 15.46
N ASP A 412 -0.49 18.60 14.91
CA ASP A 412 -1.52 17.95 14.08
C ASP A 412 -0.98 17.47 12.72
#